data_f5baeeb9ea1498eba344db350dfe651a
#
_entry.id   f5baeeb9ea1498eba344db350dfe651a
#
_cell.length_a   1.000
_cell.length_b   1.000
_cell.length_c   1.000
_cell.angle_alpha   90.00
_cell.angle_beta   90.00
_cell.angle_gamma   90.00
#
_symmetry.space_group_name_H-M   'P 1'
#
loop_
_entity.id
_entity.type
_entity.pdbx_description
1 polymer ?
#
loop_
_entity_poly.entity_id
_entity_poly.type
_entity_poly.pdbx_seq_one_letter_code
_entity_poly.pdbx_strand_id
1 'polypeptide(L)'
;MKIIISLVTLLFSAFLLSGCATRSPFSRTEVITLEATGYCKCQECCGWKRNLLMQPVYAYGPQKGERKKIGVTASGTKAKPGRTIAADTNVFPFGTRLKIPGYGWGTVEDRGGAIQGQRIDLFFRTHKEALQWGRKTVTVQVDRN
;
A
#
# COMPACT_ATOMS: atom_id res chain seq x y z
N MET A 1 52.70 57.09 32.28
CA MET A 1 53.03 56.54 30.99
C MET A 1 52.89 55.04 31.13
N LYS A 2 51.67 54.51 31.05
CA LYS A 2 51.34 53.14 31.14
C LYS A 2 50.45 52.81 29.99
N ILE A 3 50.93 52.03 29.06
CA ILE A 3 50.24 51.52 27.88
C ILE A 3 49.28 50.49 28.33
N ILE A 4 47.99 50.75 28.31
CA ILE A 4 46.94 49.79 28.55
C ILE A 4 46.61 49.20 27.17
N ILE A 5 47.20 48.05 26.92
CA ILE A 5 46.85 47.23 25.76
C ILE A 5 45.46 46.62 26.07
N SER A 6 44.47 47.23 25.50
CA SER A 6 43.13 46.68 25.52
C SER A 6 43.08 45.41 24.67
N LEU A 7 42.98 44.29 25.35
CA LEU A 7 42.75 42.99 24.73
C LEU A 7 41.31 42.98 24.18
N VAL A 8 41.16 43.40 22.93
CA VAL A 8 39.93 43.17 22.20
C VAL A 8 39.89 41.68 21.86
N THR A 9 39.31 40.94 22.77
CA THR A 9 38.98 39.53 22.52
C THR A 9 37.99 39.46 21.37
N LEU A 10 38.53 39.06 20.24
CA LEU A 10 37.79 38.71 19.05
C LEU A 10 36.98 37.47 19.37
N LEU A 11 35.78 37.67 19.88
CA LEU A 11 34.77 36.60 19.95
C LEU A 11 34.33 36.27 18.53
N PHE A 12 35.11 35.45 17.89
CA PHE A 12 34.71 34.79 16.65
C PHE A 12 33.63 33.81 17.01
N SER A 13 32.40 34.32 17.01
CA SER A 13 31.20 33.51 17.14
C SER A 13 31.15 32.55 15.94
N ALA A 14 31.61 31.34 16.18
CA ALA A 14 31.39 30.24 15.24
C ALA A 14 29.88 29.98 15.13
N PHE A 15 29.29 30.67 14.16
CA PHE A 15 27.93 30.38 13.73
C PHE A 15 27.96 28.98 13.10
N LEU A 16 27.69 27.99 13.94
CA LEU A 16 27.41 26.61 13.48
C LEU A 16 26.17 26.71 12.59
N LEU A 17 26.41 26.79 11.30
CA LEU A 17 25.41 26.53 10.28
C LEU A 17 24.95 25.08 10.49
N SER A 18 23.98 24.90 11.40
CA SER A 18 23.15 23.71 11.42
C SER A 18 22.45 23.64 10.08
N GLY A 19 23.12 23.01 9.13
CA GLY A 19 22.52 22.63 7.87
C GLY A 19 21.34 21.73 8.19
N CYS A 20 20.14 22.29 8.28
CA CYS A 20 18.94 21.54 8.11
C CYS A 20 19.06 20.83 6.75
N ALA A 21 19.46 19.57 6.79
CA ALA A 21 19.31 18.69 5.63
C ALA A 21 17.81 18.65 5.34
N THR A 22 17.33 19.54 4.50
CA THR A 22 16.02 19.46 3.89
C THR A 22 16.02 18.14 3.13
N ARG A 23 15.44 17.09 3.75
CA ARG A 23 15.04 15.89 3.02
C ARG A 23 14.18 16.40 1.88
N SER A 24 14.76 16.39 0.68
CA SER A 24 13.98 16.69 -0.51
C SER A 24 12.83 15.67 -0.54
N PRO A 25 11.59 16.13 -0.71
CA PRO A 25 10.42 15.26 -0.83
C PRO A 25 10.40 14.62 -2.24
N PHE A 26 11.56 14.17 -2.71
CA PHE A 26 11.62 13.40 -3.94
C PHE A 26 11.26 11.96 -3.59
N SER A 27 9.95 11.71 -3.48
CA SER A 27 9.40 10.37 -3.51
C SER A 27 10.00 9.68 -4.75
N ARG A 28 10.84 8.68 -4.53
CA ARG A 28 11.39 7.88 -5.64
C ARG A 28 10.23 7.09 -6.23
N THR A 29 9.63 7.65 -7.26
CA THR A 29 8.63 6.95 -8.06
C THR A 29 9.35 5.85 -8.84
N GLU A 30 9.23 4.63 -8.39
CA GLU A 30 9.70 3.45 -9.09
C GLU A 30 8.67 3.07 -10.16
N VAL A 31 9.12 2.69 -11.36
CA VAL A 31 8.26 2.18 -12.43
C VAL A 31 8.55 0.71 -12.62
N ILE A 32 7.53 -0.13 -12.45
CA ILE A 32 7.67 -1.60 -12.56
C ILE A 32 6.55 -2.19 -13.42
N THR A 33 6.83 -3.34 -14.00
CA THR A 33 5.84 -4.12 -14.75
C THR A 33 5.44 -5.35 -13.91
N LEU A 34 4.13 -5.57 -13.77
CA LEU A 34 3.58 -6.64 -12.95
C LEU A 34 2.26 -7.17 -13.53
N GLU A 35 1.81 -8.32 -13.01
CA GLU A 35 0.51 -8.89 -13.34
C GLU A 35 -0.57 -8.27 -12.45
N ALA A 36 -1.65 -7.77 -13.05
CA ALA A 36 -2.81 -7.25 -12.36
C ALA A 36 -4.06 -8.06 -12.69
N THR A 37 -4.77 -8.49 -11.65
CA THR A 37 -6.08 -9.16 -11.72
C THR A 37 -7.14 -8.32 -11.04
N GLY A 38 -8.40 -8.74 -11.08
CA GLY A 38 -9.50 -8.06 -10.40
C GLY A 38 -10.25 -8.98 -9.46
N TYR A 39 -10.67 -8.46 -8.30
CA TYR A 39 -11.51 -9.17 -7.33
C TYR A 39 -12.62 -8.29 -6.76
N CYS A 40 -13.60 -8.91 -6.13
CA CYS A 40 -14.65 -8.24 -5.38
C CYS A 40 -14.93 -8.98 -4.07
N LYS A 41 -15.84 -8.48 -3.26
CA LYS A 41 -16.19 -9.10 -1.96
C LYS A 41 -17.08 -10.34 -2.04
N CYS A 42 -17.33 -10.93 -3.24
CA CYS A 42 -18.19 -12.09 -3.40
C CYS A 42 -17.55 -13.39 -2.85
N GLN A 43 -18.34 -14.45 -2.81
CA GLN A 43 -17.90 -15.77 -2.33
C GLN A 43 -16.75 -16.34 -3.15
N GLU A 44 -16.85 -16.22 -4.47
CA GLU A 44 -15.84 -16.75 -5.42
C GLU A 44 -14.50 -16.04 -5.26
N CYS A 45 -14.50 -14.69 -5.25
CA CYS A 45 -13.26 -13.92 -5.14
C CYS A 45 -12.62 -14.01 -3.75
N CYS A 46 -13.42 -14.07 -2.69
CA CYS A 46 -12.93 -13.97 -1.32
C CYS A 46 -13.02 -15.25 -0.50
N GLY A 47 -13.39 -16.39 -1.11
CA GLY A 47 -13.34 -17.70 -0.47
C GLY A 47 -14.13 -17.80 0.83
N TRP A 48 -15.38 -17.33 0.81
CA TRP A 48 -16.26 -17.48 1.95
C TRP A 48 -17.57 -18.18 1.57
N LYS A 49 -18.25 -18.76 2.55
CA LYS A 49 -19.57 -19.36 2.40
C LYS A 49 -20.45 -19.05 3.61
N ARG A 50 -21.72 -19.33 3.54
CA ARG A 50 -22.62 -19.28 4.69
C ARG A 50 -22.63 -20.60 5.43
N ASN A 51 -22.57 -20.58 6.76
CA ASN A 51 -22.82 -21.76 7.59
C ASN A 51 -24.33 -21.99 7.80
N LEU A 52 -24.70 -22.98 8.61
CA LEU A 52 -26.10 -23.30 8.92
C LEU A 52 -26.86 -22.13 9.57
N LEU A 53 -26.13 -21.23 10.28
CA LEU A 53 -26.69 -20.04 10.89
C LEU A 53 -26.69 -18.83 9.96
N MET A 54 -26.50 -19.03 8.64
CA MET A 54 -26.40 -17.99 7.61
C MET A 54 -25.25 -16.99 7.80
N GLN A 55 -24.30 -17.28 8.68
CA GLN A 55 -23.15 -16.43 8.96
C GLN A 55 -22.03 -16.67 7.94
N PRO A 56 -21.33 -15.62 7.48
CA PRO A 56 -20.20 -15.78 6.59
C PRO A 56 -19.01 -16.39 7.35
N VAL A 57 -18.45 -17.46 6.78
CA VAL A 57 -17.29 -18.17 7.30
C VAL A 57 -16.30 -18.42 6.17
N TYR A 58 -15.02 -18.61 6.50
CA TYR A 58 -14.02 -19.02 5.52
C TYR A 58 -14.39 -20.38 4.93
N ALA A 59 -14.38 -20.49 3.60
CA ALA A 59 -14.75 -21.71 2.88
C ALA A 59 -13.62 -22.75 2.88
N TYR A 60 -12.37 -22.31 2.89
CA TYR A 60 -11.15 -23.13 2.83
C TYR A 60 -9.97 -22.42 3.54
N GLY A 61 -8.82 -23.10 3.56
CA GLY A 61 -7.60 -22.60 4.21
C GLY A 61 -7.54 -22.88 5.71
N PRO A 62 -6.50 -22.40 6.41
CA PRO A 62 -6.29 -22.65 7.84
C PRO A 62 -7.44 -22.16 8.73
N GLN A 63 -8.15 -21.11 8.31
CA GLN A 63 -9.28 -20.52 9.04
C GLN A 63 -10.64 -21.07 8.62
N LYS A 64 -10.69 -22.19 7.90
CA LYS A 64 -11.95 -22.82 7.44
C LYS A 64 -12.95 -22.98 8.57
N GLY A 65 -14.16 -22.43 8.39
CA GLY A 65 -15.25 -22.47 9.37
C GLY A 65 -15.28 -21.29 10.36
N GLU A 66 -14.20 -20.52 10.49
CA GLU A 66 -14.18 -19.31 11.30
C GLU A 66 -15.00 -18.17 10.66
N ARG A 67 -15.51 -17.26 11.50
CA ARG A 67 -16.29 -16.11 11.01
C ARG A 67 -15.43 -15.19 10.15
N LYS A 68 -15.92 -14.85 8.96
CA LYS A 68 -15.27 -13.92 8.05
C LYS A 68 -15.97 -12.56 8.02
N LYS A 69 -15.23 -11.48 8.21
CA LYS A 69 -15.72 -10.11 8.01
C LYS A 69 -15.66 -9.77 6.52
N ILE A 70 -16.83 -9.79 5.84
CA ILE A 70 -16.90 -9.51 4.40
C ILE A 70 -16.59 -8.03 4.13
N GLY A 71 -15.71 -7.76 3.15
CA GLY A 71 -15.34 -6.41 2.74
C GLY A 71 -14.41 -5.69 3.71
N VAL A 72 -13.82 -6.42 4.68
CA VAL A 72 -12.72 -5.92 5.51
C VAL A 72 -11.43 -6.53 4.99
N THR A 73 -10.45 -5.69 4.73
CA THR A 73 -9.13 -6.06 4.18
C THR A 73 -8.22 -6.64 5.27
N ALA A 74 -7.09 -7.21 4.86
CA ALA A 74 -6.09 -7.74 5.79
C ALA A 74 -5.43 -6.66 6.67
N SER A 75 -5.39 -5.40 6.22
CA SER A 75 -4.95 -4.25 7.03
C SER A 75 -6.02 -3.76 8.02
N GLY A 76 -7.22 -4.35 8.02
CA GLY A 76 -8.35 -3.96 8.88
C GLY A 76 -9.21 -2.83 8.32
N THR A 77 -8.91 -2.30 7.14
CA THR A 77 -9.69 -1.24 6.51
C THR A 77 -10.89 -1.81 5.74
N LYS A 78 -11.86 -0.97 5.43
CA LYS A 78 -12.96 -1.34 4.52
C LYS A 78 -12.49 -1.27 3.08
N ALA A 79 -12.64 -2.36 2.34
CA ALA A 79 -12.31 -2.40 0.92
C ALA A 79 -13.14 -1.40 0.11
N LYS A 80 -12.48 -0.61 -0.75
CA LYS A 80 -13.09 0.43 -1.59
C LYS A 80 -12.68 0.26 -3.04
N PRO A 81 -13.65 0.23 -4.00
CA PRO A 81 -13.33 0.24 -5.43
C PRO A 81 -12.52 1.47 -5.82
N GLY A 82 -11.60 1.31 -6.76
CA GLY A 82 -10.71 2.40 -7.21
C GLY A 82 -9.65 2.82 -6.18
N ARG A 83 -9.49 2.07 -5.07
CA ARG A 83 -8.48 2.35 -4.05
C ARG A 83 -7.77 1.10 -3.55
N THR A 84 -8.51 0.10 -3.10
CA THR A 84 -7.94 -1.06 -2.42
C THR A 84 -7.24 -1.99 -3.39
N ILE A 85 -6.01 -2.34 -3.07
CA ILE A 85 -5.18 -3.30 -3.79
C ILE A 85 -4.79 -4.41 -2.82
N ALA A 86 -4.90 -5.66 -3.27
CA ALA A 86 -4.26 -6.79 -2.62
C ALA A 86 -2.90 -7.06 -3.29
N ALA A 87 -1.87 -7.31 -2.49
CA ALA A 87 -0.51 -7.57 -2.96
C ALA A 87 0.25 -8.48 -1.99
N ASP A 88 1.42 -8.96 -2.43
CA ASP A 88 2.41 -9.56 -1.55
C ASP A 88 3.02 -8.48 -0.66
N THR A 89 2.76 -8.55 0.63
CA THR A 89 3.22 -7.53 1.60
C THR A 89 4.73 -7.54 1.86
N ASN A 90 5.44 -8.59 1.42
CA ASN A 90 6.91 -8.63 1.43
C ASN A 90 7.50 -7.79 0.28
N VAL A 91 6.77 -7.63 -0.82
CA VAL A 91 7.16 -6.83 -1.99
C VAL A 91 6.58 -5.41 -1.91
N PHE A 92 5.29 -5.31 -1.57
CA PHE A 92 4.54 -4.07 -1.44
C PHE A 92 3.89 -3.99 -0.05
N PRO A 93 4.58 -3.46 0.96
CA PRO A 93 4.01 -3.31 2.31
C PRO A 93 2.68 -2.56 2.31
N PHE A 94 1.85 -2.79 3.34
CA PHE A 94 0.62 -2.02 3.51
C PHE A 94 0.91 -0.52 3.52
N GLY A 95 0.07 0.24 2.82
CA GLY A 95 0.24 1.68 2.62
C GLY A 95 0.97 2.04 1.32
N THR A 96 1.69 1.11 0.68
CA THR A 96 2.30 1.36 -0.64
C THR A 96 1.22 1.83 -1.61
N ARG A 97 1.51 2.92 -2.34
CA ARG A 97 0.60 3.47 -3.34
C ARG A 97 1.07 3.10 -4.74
N LEU A 98 0.12 2.73 -5.58
CA LEU A 98 0.38 2.31 -6.96
C LEU A 98 -0.52 3.10 -7.90
N LYS A 99 0.06 3.71 -8.95
CA LYS A 99 -0.71 4.30 -10.04
C LYS A 99 -0.80 3.30 -11.18
N ILE A 100 -2.00 2.84 -11.47
CA ILE A 100 -2.26 1.73 -12.38
C ILE A 100 -3.07 2.25 -13.56
N PRO A 101 -2.60 2.07 -14.81
CA PRO A 101 -3.36 2.45 -16.00
C PRO A 101 -4.75 1.80 -16.03
N GLY A 102 -5.78 2.61 -16.24
CA GLY A 102 -7.16 2.17 -16.28
C GLY A 102 -7.84 1.89 -14.93
N TYR A 103 -7.09 1.98 -13.80
CA TYR A 103 -7.64 1.86 -12.45
C TYR A 103 -7.46 3.15 -11.62
N GLY A 104 -6.35 3.86 -11.82
CA GLY A 104 -6.00 5.06 -11.08
C GLY A 104 -5.02 4.79 -9.93
N TRP A 105 -5.02 5.68 -8.92
CA TRP A 105 -4.24 5.49 -7.71
C TRP A 105 -4.92 4.53 -6.74
N GLY A 106 -4.20 3.47 -6.36
CA GLY A 106 -4.64 2.56 -5.32
C GLY A 106 -3.62 2.46 -4.18
N THR A 107 -4.05 1.87 -3.09
CA THR A 107 -3.23 1.64 -1.89
C THR A 107 -3.27 0.15 -1.54
N VAL A 108 -2.12 -0.42 -1.20
CA VAL A 108 -2.03 -1.79 -0.72
C VAL A 108 -2.63 -1.85 0.68
N GLU A 109 -3.80 -2.46 0.78
CA GLU A 109 -4.57 -2.61 2.02
C GLU A 109 -4.95 -4.06 2.29
N ASP A 110 -4.81 -4.91 1.27
CA ASP A 110 -5.21 -6.31 1.36
C ASP A 110 -4.08 -7.25 0.93
N ARG A 111 -4.26 -8.53 1.19
CA ARG A 111 -3.38 -9.62 0.75
C ARG A 111 -4.19 -10.86 0.47
N GLY A 112 -3.71 -11.70 -0.44
CA GLY A 112 -4.31 -12.99 -0.75
C GLY A 112 -3.25 -14.07 -0.88
N GLY A 113 -3.56 -15.30 -0.48
CA GLY A 113 -2.61 -16.41 -0.54
C GLY A 113 -2.09 -16.71 -1.96
N ALA A 114 -2.87 -16.39 -2.99
CA ALA A 114 -2.50 -16.53 -4.39
C ALA A 114 -1.79 -15.30 -4.98
N ILE A 115 -1.71 -14.19 -4.23
CA ILE A 115 -1.10 -12.94 -4.68
C ILE A 115 0.31 -12.87 -4.12
N GLN A 116 1.28 -13.31 -4.91
CA GLN A 116 2.68 -13.44 -4.53
C GLN A 116 3.60 -12.72 -5.52
N GLY A 117 4.70 -12.15 -5.02
CA GLY A 117 5.72 -11.48 -5.83
C GLY A 117 5.18 -10.25 -6.57
N GLN A 118 5.49 -10.15 -7.87
CA GLN A 118 5.06 -9.03 -8.73
C GLN A 118 3.65 -9.25 -9.30
N ARG A 119 2.72 -9.57 -8.42
CA ARG A 119 1.30 -9.71 -8.73
C ARG A 119 0.47 -8.84 -7.79
N ILE A 120 -0.55 -8.18 -8.34
CA ILE A 120 -1.54 -7.41 -7.58
C ILE A 120 -2.95 -7.83 -7.98
N ASP A 121 -3.90 -7.59 -7.07
CA ASP A 121 -5.31 -7.82 -7.31
C ASP A 121 -6.11 -6.56 -6.93
N LEU A 122 -6.89 -6.06 -7.86
CA LEU A 122 -7.57 -4.77 -7.77
C LEU A 122 -9.01 -4.97 -7.32
N PHE A 123 -9.43 -4.20 -6.32
CA PHE A 123 -10.77 -4.33 -5.78
C PHE A 123 -11.80 -3.60 -6.63
N PHE A 124 -12.83 -4.32 -7.06
CA PHE A 124 -13.99 -3.80 -7.78
C PHE A 124 -15.28 -3.94 -6.96
N ARG A 125 -16.29 -3.18 -7.33
CA ARG A 125 -17.59 -3.21 -6.64
C ARG A 125 -18.32 -4.52 -6.87
N THR A 126 -18.26 -5.04 -8.09
CA THR A 126 -19.00 -6.22 -8.54
C THR A 126 -18.06 -7.26 -9.15
N HIS A 127 -18.50 -8.52 -9.15
CA HIS A 127 -17.79 -9.61 -9.81
C HIS A 127 -17.67 -9.37 -11.34
N LYS A 128 -18.72 -8.82 -11.94
CA LYS A 128 -18.72 -8.46 -13.37
C LYS A 128 -17.61 -7.47 -13.73
N GLU A 129 -17.44 -6.40 -12.93
CA GLU A 129 -16.36 -5.43 -13.15
C GLU A 129 -14.98 -6.07 -12.98
N ALA A 130 -14.81 -6.96 -11.99
CA ALA A 130 -13.57 -7.70 -11.78
C ALA A 130 -13.23 -8.60 -12.97
N LEU A 131 -14.22 -9.31 -13.52
CA LEU A 131 -14.07 -10.14 -14.72
C LEU A 131 -13.78 -9.30 -15.97
N GLN A 132 -14.41 -8.12 -16.10
CA GLN A 132 -14.14 -7.20 -17.22
C GLN A 132 -12.71 -6.65 -17.18
N TRP A 133 -12.16 -6.42 -15.98
CA TRP A 133 -10.75 -6.10 -15.84
C TRP A 133 -9.88 -7.25 -16.34
N GLY A 134 -10.20 -8.46 -15.92
CA GLY A 134 -9.51 -9.69 -16.29
C GLY A 134 -8.11 -9.79 -15.68
N ARG A 135 -7.20 -10.44 -16.41
CA ARG A 135 -5.78 -10.60 -16.09
C ARG A 135 -4.96 -9.92 -17.16
N LYS A 136 -4.06 -9.03 -16.80
CA LYS A 136 -3.19 -8.34 -17.75
C LYS A 136 -1.89 -7.89 -17.09
N THR A 137 -0.86 -7.79 -17.91
CA THR A 137 0.40 -7.14 -17.53
C THR A 137 0.26 -5.64 -17.65
N VAL A 138 0.64 -4.91 -16.60
CA VAL A 138 0.57 -3.45 -16.54
C VAL A 138 1.88 -2.87 -16.03
N THR A 139 2.26 -1.71 -16.53
CA THR A 139 3.37 -0.92 -16.02
C THR A 139 2.80 0.12 -15.06
N VAL A 140 3.23 0.08 -13.80
CA VAL A 140 2.71 0.91 -12.72
C VAL A 140 3.80 1.82 -12.14
N GLN A 141 3.38 2.96 -11.61
CA GLN A 141 4.24 3.81 -10.79
C GLN A 141 4.03 3.43 -9.32
N VAL A 142 5.11 3.18 -8.60
CA VAL A 142 5.10 2.81 -7.18
C VAL A 142 5.57 3.99 -6.36
N ASP A 143 4.77 4.40 -5.39
CA ASP A 143 5.11 5.40 -4.38
C ASP A 143 5.26 4.67 -3.03
N ARG A 144 6.52 4.58 -2.57
CA ARG A 144 6.88 3.99 -1.27
C ARG A 144 7.15 5.15 -0.30
N ASN A 145 6.13 5.59 0.39
CA ASN A 145 6.27 6.58 1.47
C ASN A 145 6.99 6.00 2.69
#